data_7e9dc69d40de5adcc59ebab90b4f6d64
#
_entry.id   7e9dc69d40de5adcc59ebab90b4f6d64
#
_cell.length_a   1.000
_cell.length_b   1.000
_cell.length_c   1.000
_cell.angle_alpha   90.00
_cell.angle_beta   90.00
_cell.angle_gamma   90.00
#
_symmetry.space_group_name_H-M   'P 1'
#
loop_
_entity.id
_entity.type
_entity.pdbx_description
1 polymer ?
#
loop_
_entity_poly.entity_id
_entity_poly.type
_entity_poly.pdbx_seq_one_letter_code
_entity_poly.pdbx_strand_id
1 'polypeptide(L)'
;NKGQQDYLLPFVEDGTLILIGATTENPYFEVNGALLSRSVIFELKPLQKEDILTLLYRAVSDEERGMGAYHAVLEEDAAEFLADIAGGDARSALNAVELGILTTAPSADGKIHITVEVASECIQKRAVRYDKDGDSHYDTISAFIKSMRGSDPDAAVYYLARMLYAGEDVKFIARRIMICASEDVGNADPQALQVAVAAAQAVERIGMPESQLILSQAALYVATAPKSNSATNAIFDAMKAVKEQPAAVPPHLQDSHYGGAAKLGHGIGYEYAHDFPKHFSHQQYLPDGLTDRRFYVPSENGYEKTIQRYLDWIHDKENEK
;
A
#
# COMPACT_ATOMS: atom_id res chain seq x y z
N ASN A 1 -3.09 15.74 15.14
CA ASN A 1 -2.84 14.34 15.53
C ASN A 1 -3.96 13.82 16.42
N LYS A 2 -4.03 12.51 16.69
CA LYS A 2 -5.13 11.87 17.44
C LYS A 2 -5.28 12.42 18.86
N GLY A 3 -4.20 12.73 19.56
CA GLY A 3 -4.26 13.32 20.90
C GLY A 3 -4.88 14.72 20.93
N GLN A 4 -4.68 15.53 19.89
CA GLN A 4 -5.35 16.83 19.77
C GLN A 4 -6.85 16.66 19.47
N GLN A 5 -7.21 15.65 18.70
CA GLN A 5 -8.60 15.31 18.42
C GLN A 5 -9.34 14.86 19.69
N ASP A 6 -8.69 14.04 20.53
CA ASP A 6 -9.24 13.61 21.82
C ASP A 6 -9.50 14.80 22.77
N TYR A 7 -8.60 15.79 22.74
CA TYR A 7 -8.77 17.00 23.54
C TYR A 7 -9.98 17.85 23.12
N LEU A 8 -10.33 17.85 21.83
CA LEU A 8 -11.47 18.60 21.32
C LEU A 8 -12.83 17.89 21.55
N LEU A 9 -12.79 16.59 21.78
CA LEU A 9 -14.01 15.76 21.84
C LEU A 9 -15.05 16.24 22.86
N PRO A 10 -14.69 16.59 24.13
CA PRO A 10 -15.68 17.08 25.11
C PRO A 10 -16.41 18.35 24.66
N PHE A 11 -15.70 19.26 23.97
CA PHE A 11 -16.27 20.54 23.53
C PHE A 11 -17.15 20.40 22.29
N VAL A 12 -16.93 19.35 21.50
CA VAL A 12 -17.81 18.97 20.38
C VAL A 12 -19.05 18.24 20.91
N GLU A 13 -18.88 17.42 21.94
CA GLU A 13 -19.99 16.67 22.57
C GLU A 13 -20.99 17.55 23.28
N ASP A 14 -20.53 18.57 23.99
CA ASP A 14 -21.39 19.51 24.70
C ASP A 14 -21.94 20.65 23.84
N GLY A 15 -21.52 20.70 22.55
CA GLY A 15 -21.95 21.72 21.60
C GLY A 15 -21.28 23.09 21.76
N THR A 16 -20.24 23.18 22.59
CA THR A 16 -19.47 24.43 22.77
C THR A 16 -18.72 24.81 21.51
N LEU A 17 -18.25 23.81 20.73
CA LEU A 17 -17.50 24.01 19.47
C LEU A 17 -18.21 23.35 18.30
N ILE A 18 -18.26 24.09 17.18
CA ILE A 18 -18.53 23.52 15.85
C ILE A 18 -17.18 23.24 15.19
N LEU A 19 -16.89 21.97 14.99
CA LEU A 19 -15.63 21.55 14.37
C LEU A 19 -15.82 21.35 12.85
N ILE A 20 -15.03 22.08 12.05
CA ILE A 20 -14.92 21.88 10.62
C ILE A 20 -13.46 21.48 10.34
N GLY A 21 -13.26 20.24 9.93
CA GLY A 21 -11.95 19.70 9.53
C GLY A 21 -11.89 19.47 8.02
N ALA A 22 -10.73 19.72 7.43
CA ALA A 22 -10.45 19.36 6.05
C ALA A 22 -9.16 18.54 6.01
N THR A 23 -9.18 17.45 5.26
CA THR A 23 -8.03 16.56 5.07
C THR A 23 -8.02 16.03 3.64
N THR A 24 -6.83 15.73 3.13
CA THR A 24 -6.63 14.97 1.90
C THR A 24 -6.56 13.47 2.17
N GLU A 25 -6.47 13.08 3.44
CA GLU A 25 -6.40 11.71 3.92
C GLU A 25 -7.79 11.10 4.06
N ASN A 26 -7.86 9.77 4.01
CA ASN A 26 -9.10 9.06 4.30
C ASN A 26 -9.52 9.29 5.76
N PRO A 27 -10.66 9.98 6.02
CA PRO A 27 -11.08 10.35 7.37
C PRO A 27 -11.33 9.14 8.27
N TYR A 28 -11.65 7.98 7.72
CA TYR A 28 -11.87 6.75 8.50
C TYR A 28 -10.59 6.19 9.13
N PHE A 29 -9.40 6.58 8.61
CA PHE A 29 -8.12 6.19 9.20
C PHE A 29 -7.51 7.29 10.07
N GLU A 30 -7.72 8.56 9.72
CA GLU A 30 -7.03 9.69 10.36
C GLU A 30 -7.84 10.36 11.46
N VAL A 31 -9.17 10.31 11.38
CA VAL A 31 -10.02 10.94 12.37
C VAL A 31 -10.43 9.92 13.44
N ASN A 32 -10.42 10.37 14.71
CA ASN A 32 -10.88 9.56 15.83
C ASN A 32 -12.33 9.11 15.60
N GLY A 33 -12.61 7.83 15.81
CA GLY A 33 -13.95 7.25 15.61
C GLY A 33 -15.05 7.94 16.43
N ALA A 34 -14.71 8.48 17.60
CA ALA A 34 -15.65 9.24 18.41
C ALA A 34 -16.03 10.60 17.78
N LEU A 35 -15.10 11.28 17.11
CA LEU A 35 -15.40 12.48 16.32
C LEU A 35 -16.15 12.15 15.04
N LEU A 36 -15.75 11.08 14.34
CA LEU A 36 -16.42 10.62 13.13
C LEU A 36 -17.91 10.32 13.36
N SER A 37 -18.24 9.64 14.47
CA SER A 37 -19.62 9.31 14.80
C SER A 37 -20.53 10.53 15.04
N ARG A 38 -19.93 11.70 15.24
CA ARG A 38 -20.60 13.00 15.51
C ARG A 38 -20.43 14.00 14.37
N SER A 39 -19.81 13.57 13.26
CA SER A 39 -19.50 14.43 12.12
C SER A 39 -20.22 13.97 10.86
N VAL A 40 -20.46 14.89 9.96
CA VAL A 40 -20.89 14.59 8.58
C VAL A 40 -19.67 14.69 7.68
N ILE A 41 -19.44 13.65 6.89
CA ILE A 41 -18.33 13.62 5.94
C ILE A 41 -18.85 14.08 4.58
N PHE A 42 -18.14 15.07 4.00
CA PHE A 42 -18.36 15.54 2.65
C PHE A 42 -17.11 15.22 1.83
N GLU A 43 -17.27 14.37 0.83
CA GLU A 43 -16.22 14.09 -0.14
C GLU A 43 -16.20 15.18 -1.21
N LEU A 44 -15.07 15.90 -1.29
CA LEU A 44 -14.84 16.89 -2.36
C LEU A 44 -14.18 16.20 -3.56
N LYS A 45 -14.85 16.23 -4.69
CA LYS A 45 -14.33 15.67 -5.94
C LYS A 45 -13.40 16.68 -6.64
N PRO A 46 -12.40 16.18 -7.43
CA PRO A 46 -11.62 17.06 -8.29
C PRO A 46 -12.51 17.92 -9.19
N LEU A 47 -12.10 19.17 -9.39
CA LEU A 47 -12.79 20.08 -10.29
C LEU A 47 -12.71 19.56 -11.73
N GLN A 48 -13.80 19.74 -12.47
CA GLN A 48 -13.83 19.41 -13.89
C GLN A 48 -13.18 20.53 -14.72
N LYS A 49 -12.85 20.25 -15.99
CA LYS A 49 -12.26 21.22 -16.90
C LYS A 49 -13.07 22.53 -16.97
N GLU A 50 -14.39 22.41 -17.06
CA GLU A 50 -15.35 23.52 -17.13
C GLU A 50 -15.32 24.39 -15.87
N ASP A 51 -15.13 23.78 -14.70
CA ASP A 51 -15.00 24.51 -13.43
C ASP A 51 -13.70 25.34 -13.43
N ILE A 52 -12.59 24.74 -13.88
CA ILE A 52 -11.30 25.42 -14.00
C ILE A 52 -11.37 26.58 -14.98
N LEU A 53 -11.96 26.39 -16.16
CA LEU A 53 -12.18 27.47 -17.15
C LEU A 53 -12.96 28.61 -16.54
N THR A 54 -14.04 28.32 -15.83
CA THR A 54 -14.85 29.33 -15.14
C THR A 54 -14.01 30.14 -14.14
N LEU A 55 -13.15 29.46 -13.35
CA LEU A 55 -12.27 30.11 -12.38
C LEU A 55 -11.20 30.97 -13.07
N LEU A 56 -10.61 30.51 -14.17
CA LEU A 56 -9.60 31.23 -14.92
C LEU A 56 -10.16 32.54 -15.51
N TYR A 57 -11.30 32.47 -16.20
CA TYR A 57 -11.94 33.67 -16.76
C TYR A 57 -12.38 34.65 -15.68
N ARG A 58 -12.89 34.16 -14.57
CA ARG A 58 -13.24 35.03 -13.43
C ARG A 58 -12.00 35.66 -12.82
N ALA A 59 -10.89 34.95 -12.66
CA ALA A 59 -9.66 35.48 -12.10
C ALA A 59 -9.07 36.61 -12.96
N VAL A 60 -9.20 36.51 -14.27
CA VAL A 60 -8.69 37.56 -15.22
C VAL A 60 -9.63 38.77 -15.30
N SER A 61 -10.95 38.57 -15.10
CA SER A 61 -11.94 39.66 -15.28
C SER A 61 -12.33 40.38 -13.97
N ASP A 62 -12.17 39.75 -12.80
CA ASP A 62 -12.58 40.32 -11.50
C ASP A 62 -11.56 41.35 -11.02
N GLU A 63 -12.00 42.62 -10.92
CA GLU A 63 -11.13 43.73 -10.48
C GLU A 63 -10.87 43.76 -8.98
N GLU A 64 -11.80 43.22 -8.16
CA GLU A 64 -11.67 43.26 -6.70
C GLU A 64 -10.92 42.06 -6.15
N ARG A 65 -11.17 40.85 -6.69
CA ARG A 65 -10.67 39.56 -6.15
C ARG A 65 -9.78 38.82 -7.11
N GLY A 66 -9.53 39.39 -8.30
CA GLY A 66 -8.73 38.80 -9.36
C GLY A 66 -7.68 39.77 -9.90
N MET A 67 -7.33 39.56 -11.15
CA MET A 67 -6.32 40.31 -11.89
C MET A 67 -6.94 41.30 -12.90
N GLY A 68 -8.23 41.63 -12.78
CA GLY A 68 -8.95 42.47 -13.74
C GLY A 68 -8.31 43.86 -13.93
N ALA A 69 -7.71 44.44 -12.90
CA ALA A 69 -7.00 45.72 -12.95
C ALA A 69 -5.79 45.75 -13.92
N TYR A 70 -5.27 44.60 -14.33
CA TYR A 70 -4.17 44.49 -15.29
C TYR A 70 -4.63 44.49 -16.74
N HIS A 71 -5.95 44.51 -17.02
CA HIS A 71 -6.54 44.47 -18.35
C HIS A 71 -5.98 43.37 -19.25
N ALA A 72 -5.68 42.19 -18.64
CA ALA A 72 -5.15 41.06 -19.37
C ALA A 72 -6.26 40.35 -20.17
N VAL A 73 -5.85 39.74 -21.29
CA VAL A 73 -6.69 38.90 -22.15
C VAL A 73 -6.16 37.47 -22.07
N LEU A 74 -6.93 36.55 -21.51
CA LEU A 74 -6.65 35.13 -21.56
C LEU A 74 -7.25 34.59 -22.85
N GLU A 75 -6.41 34.09 -23.76
CA GLU A 75 -6.86 33.49 -25.00
C GLU A 75 -7.53 32.14 -24.75
N GLU A 76 -8.51 31.77 -25.59
CA GLU A 76 -9.35 30.61 -25.38
C GLU A 76 -8.54 29.30 -25.36
N ASP A 77 -7.60 29.17 -26.31
CA ASP A 77 -6.69 28.03 -26.41
C ASP A 77 -5.72 27.96 -25.22
N ALA A 78 -5.26 29.09 -24.70
CA ALA A 78 -4.45 29.13 -23.47
C ALA A 78 -5.25 28.75 -22.23
N ALA A 79 -6.51 29.17 -22.13
CA ALA A 79 -7.40 28.78 -21.04
C ALA A 79 -7.67 27.28 -21.05
N GLU A 80 -7.98 26.73 -22.23
CA GLU A 80 -8.19 25.28 -22.41
C GLU A 80 -6.94 24.47 -22.06
N PHE A 81 -5.78 24.89 -22.54
CA PHE A 81 -4.49 24.28 -22.24
C PHE A 81 -4.21 24.25 -20.73
N LEU A 82 -4.41 25.40 -20.04
CA LEU A 82 -4.22 25.46 -18.58
C LEU A 82 -5.20 24.57 -17.81
N ALA A 83 -6.46 24.54 -18.25
CA ALA A 83 -7.48 23.72 -17.62
C ALA A 83 -7.20 22.21 -17.77
N ASP A 84 -6.71 21.79 -18.94
CA ASP A 84 -6.32 20.40 -19.20
C ASP A 84 -5.09 19.98 -18.37
N ILE A 85 -4.04 20.82 -18.34
CA ILE A 85 -2.81 20.50 -17.61
C ILE A 85 -3.01 20.56 -16.09
N ALA A 86 -3.89 21.42 -15.61
CA ALA A 86 -4.17 21.56 -14.17
C ALA A 86 -4.79 20.28 -13.56
N GLY A 87 -5.46 19.45 -14.37
CA GLY A 87 -5.98 18.14 -13.90
C GLY A 87 -6.87 18.24 -12.66
N GLY A 88 -7.71 19.29 -12.56
CA GLY A 88 -8.58 19.54 -11.42
C GLY A 88 -7.97 20.40 -10.29
N ASP A 89 -6.69 20.84 -10.42
CA ASP A 89 -6.01 21.72 -9.45
C ASP A 89 -6.13 23.20 -9.84
N ALA A 90 -7.19 23.86 -9.36
CA ALA A 90 -7.42 25.27 -9.61
C ALA A 90 -6.24 26.16 -9.20
N ARG A 91 -5.53 25.84 -8.12
CA ARG A 91 -4.41 26.65 -7.64
C ARG A 91 -3.27 26.68 -8.65
N SER A 92 -2.95 25.55 -9.26
CA SER A 92 -1.91 25.44 -10.28
C SER A 92 -2.26 26.30 -11.50
N ALA A 93 -3.51 26.21 -11.98
CA ALA A 93 -3.98 27.00 -13.11
C ALA A 93 -4.00 28.51 -12.81
N LEU A 94 -4.51 28.91 -11.65
CA LEU A 94 -4.57 30.31 -11.23
C LEU A 94 -3.17 30.91 -11.05
N ASN A 95 -2.23 30.19 -10.44
CA ASN A 95 -0.85 30.65 -10.28
C ASN A 95 -0.15 30.85 -11.65
N ALA A 96 -0.42 29.96 -12.62
CA ALA A 96 0.14 30.12 -13.96
C ALA A 96 -0.38 31.38 -14.66
N VAL A 97 -1.67 31.68 -14.55
CA VAL A 97 -2.26 32.91 -15.11
C VAL A 97 -1.72 34.14 -14.39
N GLU A 98 -1.65 34.15 -13.07
CA GLU A 98 -1.08 35.24 -12.28
C GLU A 98 0.37 35.50 -12.69
N LEU A 99 1.20 34.44 -12.77
CA LEU A 99 2.59 34.59 -13.21
C LEU A 99 2.68 35.15 -14.65
N GLY A 100 1.86 34.62 -15.58
CA GLY A 100 1.80 35.10 -16.94
C GLY A 100 1.45 36.58 -17.04
N ILE A 101 0.45 37.04 -16.28
CA ILE A 101 0.05 38.45 -16.23
C ILE A 101 1.18 39.34 -15.68
N LEU A 102 1.86 38.91 -14.63
CA LEU A 102 2.91 39.71 -13.97
C LEU A 102 4.23 39.74 -14.75
N THR A 103 4.49 38.77 -15.61
CA THR A 103 5.78 38.65 -16.33
C THR A 103 5.71 39.01 -17.82
N THR A 104 4.52 39.09 -18.38
CA THR A 104 4.34 39.41 -19.80
C THR A 104 4.19 40.91 -20.00
N ALA A 105 4.96 41.50 -20.94
CA ALA A 105 4.85 42.88 -21.27
C ALA A 105 3.55 43.17 -22.08
N PRO A 106 2.92 44.35 -21.90
CA PRO A 106 1.76 44.71 -22.69
C PRO A 106 2.09 44.74 -24.19
N SER A 107 1.16 44.28 -25.01
CA SER A 107 1.25 44.31 -26.46
C SER A 107 0.98 45.73 -27.01
N ALA A 108 1.04 45.92 -28.35
CA ALA A 108 0.84 47.20 -29.01
C ALA A 108 -0.56 47.81 -28.78
N ASP A 109 -1.54 47.03 -28.40
CA ASP A 109 -2.90 47.44 -28.02
C ASP A 109 -3.02 47.86 -26.53
N GLY A 110 -1.92 47.81 -25.79
CA GLY A 110 -1.86 48.15 -24.36
C GLY A 110 -2.38 47.06 -23.45
N LYS A 111 -2.70 45.84 -23.94
CA LYS A 111 -3.18 44.70 -23.16
C LYS A 111 -2.11 43.63 -23.01
N ILE A 112 -2.22 42.86 -21.94
CA ILE A 112 -1.38 41.70 -21.70
C ILE A 112 -2.09 40.45 -22.25
N HIS A 113 -1.51 39.82 -23.27
CA HIS A 113 -2.09 38.64 -23.89
C HIS A 113 -1.45 37.39 -23.31
N ILE A 114 -2.26 36.51 -22.70
CA ILE A 114 -1.85 35.21 -22.22
C ILE A 114 -2.16 34.19 -23.32
N THR A 115 -1.15 33.91 -24.14
CA THR A 115 -1.19 32.90 -25.21
C THR A 115 -0.81 31.55 -24.70
N VAL A 116 -0.95 30.48 -25.49
CA VAL A 116 -0.53 29.13 -25.15
C VAL A 116 0.97 29.07 -24.82
N GLU A 117 1.81 29.85 -25.54
CA GLU A 117 3.24 29.89 -25.29
C GLU A 117 3.52 30.47 -23.90
N VAL A 118 2.93 31.59 -23.53
CA VAL A 118 3.04 32.24 -22.22
C VAL A 118 2.51 31.29 -21.15
N ALA A 119 1.36 30.66 -21.35
CA ALA A 119 0.77 29.70 -20.44
C ALA A 119 1.68 28.50 -20.23
N SER A 120 2.30 27.98 -21.29
CA SER A 120 3.24 26.85 -21.26
C SER A 120 4.53 27.16 -20.48
N GLU A 121 5.02 28.39 -20.55
CA GLU A 121 6.19 28.82 -19.77
C GLU A 121 5.86 29.00 -18.27
N CYS A 122 4.65 29.49 -17.99
CA CYS A 122 4.22 29.81 -16.63
C CYS A 122 3.69 28.60 -15.84
N ILE A 123 3.13 27.60 -16.53
CA ILE A 123 2.68 26.38 -15.85
C ILE A 123 3.88 25.49 -15.58
N GLN A 124 4.34 25.46 -14.34
CA GLN A 124 5.27 24.42 -13.96
C GLN A 124 4.57 23.07 -14.15
N LYS A 125 5.09 22.21 -15.04
CA LYS A 125 4.66 20.84 -15.16
C LYS A 125 4.77 20.21 -13.77
N ARG A 126 3.67 20.19 -13.03
CA ARG A 126 3.57 19.26 -11.94
C ARG A 126 3.62 17.87 -12.56
N ALA A 127 4.67 17.14 -12.22
CA ALA A 127 4.57 15.69 -12.27
C ALA A 127 3.17 15.31 -11.78
N VAL A 128 2.46 14.44 -12.50
CA VAL A 128 1.13 13.92 -12.13
C VAL A 128 1.07 13.86 -10.61
N ARG A 129 0.21 14.69 -9.99
CA ARG A 129 0.04 14.65 -8.55
C ARG A 129 -0.46 13.28 -8.17
N TYR A 130 0.46 12.48 -7.82
CA TYR A 130 0.29 11.40 -6.90
C TYR A 130 0.26 12.12 -5.55
N ASP A 131 -0.93 12.34 -5.05
CA ASP A 131 -1.09 12.87 -3.71
C ASP A 131 -0.56 11.78 -2.77
N LYS A 132 0.66 11.99 -2.23
CA LYS A 132 1.36 10.97 -1.41
C LYS A 132 0.51 10.55 -0.22
N ASP A 133 -0.47 11.35 0.13
CA ASP A 133 -1.31 11.23 1.30
C ASP A 133 -2.82 11.14 0.96
N GLY A 134 -3.23 11.02 -0.32
CA GLY A 134 -4.63 10.99 -0.73
C GLY A 134 -5.16 9.61 -1.16
N ASP A 135 -6.47 9.47 -1.31
CA ASP A 135 -7.16 8.23 -1.72
C ASP A 135 -6.58 7.63 -3.01
N SER A 136 -6.14 8.47 -3.97
CA SER A 136 -5.47 8.03 -5.21
C SER A 136 -4.14 7.30 -4.98
N HIS A 137 -3.42 7.63 -3.89
CA HIS A 137 -2.20 6.94 -3.48
C HIS A 137 -2.51 5.51 -3.02
N TYR A 138 -3.44 5.38 -2.08
CA TYR A 138 -3.84 4.07 -1.55
C TYR A 138 -4.48 3.20 -2.62
N ASP A 139 -5.26 3.78 -3.53
CA ASP A 139 -5.86 3.07 -4.66
C ASP A 139 -4.81 2.51 -5.62
N THR A 140 -3.77 3.30 -5.95
CA THR A 140 -2.69 2.84 -6.83
C THR A 140 -1.87 1.72 -6.19
N ILE A 141 -1.54 1.85 -4.90
CA ILE A 141 -0.85 0.80 -4.13
C ILE A 141 -1.71 -0.47 -4.07
N SER A 142 -3.00 -0.31 -3.77
CA SER A 142 -3.96 -1.41 -3.73
C SER A 142 -4.07 -2.11 -5.09
N ALA A 143 -4.13 -1.36 -6.18
CA ALA A 143 -4.16 -1.88 -7.54
C ALA A 143 -2.86 -2.63 -7.88
N PHE A 144 -1.70 -2.09 -7.51
CA PHE A 144 -0.40 -2.74 -7.67
C PHE A 144 -0.35 -4.10 -7.00
N ILE A 145 -0.72 -4.15 -5.71
CA ILE A 145 -0.74 -5.40 -4.93
C ILE A 145 -1.73 -6.40 -5.54
N LYS A 146 -2.95 -5.96 -5.87
CA LYS A 146 -3.99 -6.79 -6.46
C LYS A 146 -3.59 -7.33 -7.83
N SER A 147 -2.84 -6.58 -8.61
CA SER A 147 -2.30 -7.02 -9.91
C SER A 147 -1.27 -8.13 -9.75
N MET A 148 -0.32 -7.99 -8.82
CA MET A 148 0.64 -9.05 -8.50
C MET A 148 -0.06 -10.31 -7.96
N ARG A 149 -1.01 -10.14 -7.05
CA ARG A 149 -1.84 -11.22 -6.48
C ARG A 149 -2.67 -11.92 -7.56
N GLY A 150 -3.26 -11.15 -8.47
CA GLY A 150 -4.11 -11.63 -9.55
C GLY A 150 -3.37 -12.19 -10.75
N SER A 151 -2.01 -12.21 -10.72
CA SER A 151 -1.17 -12.70 -11.81
C SER A 151 -1.33 -11.92 -13.13
N ASP A 152 -1.50 -10.60 -13.02
CA ASP A 152 -1.47 -9.68 -14.16
C ASP A 152 -0.15 -8.89 -14.18
N PRO A 153 0.87 -9.35 -14.92
CA PRO A 153 2.17 -8.70 -14.96
C PRO A 153 2.14 -7.32 -15.64
N ASP A 154 1.28 -7.12 -16.63
CA ASP A 154 1.17 -5.84 -17.34
C ASP A 154 0.57 -4.76 -16.45
N ALA A 155 -0.50 -5.07 -15.73
CA ALA A 155 -1.08 -4.18 -14.73
C ALA A 155 -0.10 -3.91 -13.58
N ALA A 156 0.64 -4.92 -13.10
CA ALA A 156 1.64 -4.75 -12.05
C ALA A 156 2.72 -3.75 -12.46
N VAL A 157 3.29 -3.88 -13.67
CA VAL A 157 4.30 -2.93 -14.17
C VAL A 157 3.71 -1.55 -14.42
N TYR A 158 2.49 -1.45 -14.91
CA TYR A 158 1.82 -0.16 -15.12
C TYR A 158 1.65 0.61 -13.80
N TYR A 159 1.12 -0.05 -12.74
CA TYR A 159 0.96 0.59 -11.45
C TYR A 159 2.29 0.88 -10.75
N LEU A 160 3.30 0.03 -10.93
CA LEU A 160 4.67 0.32 -10.50
C LEU A 160 5.20 1.59 -11.17
N ALA A 161 5.08 1.71 -12.48
CA ALA A 161 5.52 2.90 -13.22
C ALA A 161 4.76 4.15 -12.76
N ARG A 162 3.45 4.04 -12.48
CA ARG A 162 2.64 5.14 -11.94
C ARG A 162 3.12 5.60 -10.57
N MET A 163 3.47 4.68 -9.66
CA MET A 163 4.05 5.00 -8.35
C MET A 163 5.42 5.68 -8.49
N LEU A 164 6.32 5.14 -9.33
CA LEU A 164 7.65 5.69 -9.56
C LEU A 164 7.60 7.08 -10.19
N TYR A 165 6.73 7.27 -11.18
CA TYR A 165 6.52 8.58 -11.84
C TYR A 165 6.02 9.63 -10.85
N ALA A 166 5.20 9.23 -9.90
CA ALA A 166 4.71 10.08 -8.83
C ALA A 166 5.73 10.34 -7.70
N GLY A 167 6.91 9.75 -7.77
CA GLY A 167 7.97 9.91 -6.79
C GLY A 167 7.74 9.17 -5.47
N GLU A 168 7.03 8.01 -5.52
CA GLU A 168 6.87 7.13 -4.36
C GLU A 168 8.21 6.63 -3.84
N ASP A 169 8.30 6.43 -2.53
CA ASP A 169 9.49 5.86 -1.90
C ASP A 169 9.76 4.43 -2.43
N VAL A 170 10.88 4.28 -3.11
CA VAL A 170 11.31 2.99 -3.67
C VAL A 170 11.44 1.89 -2.61
N LYS A 171 11.78 2.25 -1.36
CA LYS A 171 11.85 1.32 -0.24
C LYS A 171 10.45 0.86 0.20
N PHE A 172 9.48 1.78 0.14
CA PHE A 172 8.09 1.43 0.39
C PHE A 172 7.58 0.44 -0.67
N ILE A 173 7.83 0.71 -1.96
CA ILE A 173 7.45 -0.20 -3.06
C ILE A 173 8.09 -1.58 -2.86
N ALA A 174 9.40 -1.63 -2.57
CA ALA A 174 10.12 -2.88 -2.31
C ALA A 174 9.50 -3.67 -1.15
N ARG A 175 9.12 -3.01 -0.05
CA ARG A 175 8.40 -3.67 1.06
C ARG A 175 7.08 -4.27 0.63
N ARG A 176 6.32 -3.60 -0.23
CA ARG A 176 5.03 -4.13 -0.72
C ARG A 176 5.23 -5.38 -1.58
N ILE A 177 6.30 -5.42 -2.39
CA ILE A 177 6.67 -6.60 -3.17
C ILE A 177 7.05 -7.76 -2.24
N MET A 178 7.87 -7.52 -1.19
CA MET A 178 8.23 -8.55 -0.21
C MET A 178 7.02 -9.13 0.52
N ILE A 179 6.09 -8.27 0.94
CA ILE A 179 4.86 -8.72 1.60
C ILE A 179 4.04 -9.59 0.66
N CYS A 180 3.81 -9.15 -0.59
CA CYS A 180 3.06 -9.92 -1.59
C CYS A 180 3.73 -11.25 -1.92
N ALA A 181 5.07 -11.30 -2.01
CA ALA A 181 5.82 -12.52 -2.20
C ALA A 181 5.60 -13.54 -1.06
N SER A 182 5.49 -13.08 0.17
CA SER A 182 5.23 -13.94 1.33
C SER A 182 3.75 -14.30 1.49
N GLU A 183 2.86 -13.33 1.31
CA GLU A 183 1.42 -13.45 1.54
C GLU A 183 0.71 -14.24 0.44
N ASP A 184 1.01 -13.93 -0.83
CA ASP A 184 0.25 -14.39 -1.99
C ASP A 184 0.95 -15.50 -2.80
N VAL A 185 2.28 -15.59 -2.73
CA VAL A 185 3.07 -16.65 -3.36
C VAL A 185 3.47 -17.72 -2.34
N GLY A 186 4.05 -17.31 -1.21
CA GLY A 186 4.41 -18.19 -0.12
C GLY A 186 5.25 -19.38 -0.56
N ASN A 187 4.86 -20.57 -0.12
CA ASN A 187 5.56 -21.82 -0.44
C ASN A 187 5.23 -22.39 -1.83
N ALA A 188 4.33 -21.77 -2.59
CA ALA A 188 4.12 -22.19 -3.98
C ALA A 188 5.35 -21.89 -4.84
N ASP A 189 6.10 -20.82 -4.53
CA ASP A 189 7.44 -20.55 -5.05
C ASP A 189 8.33 -19.91 -3.97
N PRO A 190 9.12 -20.70 -3.23
CA PRO A 190 9.99 -20.18 -2.16
C PRO A 190 11.04 -19.17 -2.63
N GLN A 191 11.33 -19.08 -3.92
CA GLN A 191 12.29 -18.11 -4.45
C GLN A 191 11.69 -16.70 -4.53
N ALA A 192 10.36 -16.55 -4.56
CA ALA A 192 9.72 -15.26 -4.70
C ALA A 192 10.13 -14.27 -3.58
N LEU A 193 10.14 -14.73 -2.33
CA LEU A 193 10.59 -13.91 -1.20
C LEU A 193 12.09 -13.59 -1.30
N GLN A 194 12.93 -14.53 -1.74
CA GLN A 194 14.37 -14.31 -1.91
C GLN A 194 14.64 -13.24 -2.97
N VAL A 195 13.96 -13.31 -4.12
CA VAL A 195 14.05 -12.30 -5.19
C VAL A 195 13.59 -10.93 -4.68
N ALA A 196 12.49 -10.88 -3.95
CA ALA A 196 11.96 -9.62 -3.41
C ALA A 196 12.90 -8.99 -2.37
N VAL A 197 13.52 -9.80 -1.50
CA VAL A 197 14.51 -9.34 -0.50
C VAL A 197 15.78 -8.86 -1.20
N ALA A 198 16.30 -9.60 -2.18
CA ALA A 198 17.46 -9.18 -2.95
C ALA A 198 17.22 -7.85 -3.68
N ALA A 199 16.03 -7.68 -4.26
CA ALA A 199 15.61 -6.42 -4.89
C ALA A 199 15.58 -5.26 -3.90
N ALA A 200 15.00 -5.46 -2.70
CA ALA A 200 14.96 -4.44 -1.66
C ALA A 200 16.36 -3.99 -1.22
N GLN A 201 17.28 -4.94 -1.03
CA GLN A 201 18.69 -4.64 -0.68
C GLN A 201 19.43 -3.91 -1.81
N ALA A 202 19.18 -4.27 -3.06
CA ALA A 202 19.80 -3.64 -4.22
C ALA A 202 19.31 -2.20 -4.41
N VAL A 203 18.01 -1.94 -4.24
CA VAL A 203 17.40 -0.61 -4.31
C VAL A 203 18.00 0.36 -3.31
N GLU A 204 18.31 -0.10 -2.09
CA GLU A 204 18.95 0.72 -1.05
C GLU A 204 20.37 1.18 -1.41
N ARG A 205 21.08 0.41 -2.24
CA ARG A 205 22.47 0.67 -2.63
C ARG A 205 22.59 1.47 -3.92
N ILE A 206 21.67 1.28 -4.86
CA ILE A 206 21.78 1.79 -6.22
C ILE A 206 21.08 3.15 -6.36
N GLY A 207 19.86 3.29 -5.80
CA GLY A 207 19.06 4.51 -5.97
C GLY A 207 18.41 4.62 -7.35
N MET A 208 17.76 5.77 -7.58
CA MET A 208 17.12 6.10 -8.87
C MET A 208 18.15 6.72 -9.83
N PRO A 209 18.00 6.54 -11.16
CA PRO A 209 16.85 5.89 -11.84
C PRO A 209 16.92 4.36 -11.96
N GLU A 210 18.05 3.72 -11.67
CA GLU A 210 18.28 2.30 -11.96
C GLU A 210 17.44 1.37 -11.08
N SER A 211 17.02 1.81 -9.90
CA SER A 211 16.12 1.05 -9.01
C SER A 211 14.81 0.64 -9.68
N GLN A 212 14.34 1.40 -10.69
CA GLN A 212 13.14 1.04 -11.45
C GLN A 212 13.27 -0.33 -12.16
N LEU A 213 14.47 -0.69 -12.63
CA LEU A 213 14.73 -1.95 -13.32
C LEU A 213 14.63 -3.13 -12.36
N ILE A 214 15.20 -2.95 -11.16
CA ILE A 214 15.22 -3.96 -10.10
C ILE A 214 13.82 -4.21 -9.56
N LEU A 215 13.07 -3.11 -9.31
CA LEU A 215 11.67 -3.20 -8.83
C LEU A 215 10.77 -3.85 -9.88
N SER A 216 10.96 -3.52 -11.16
CA SER A 216 10.20 -4.14 -12.26
C SER A 216 10.46 -5.65 -12.33
N GLN A 217 11.72 -6.09 -12.27
CA GLN A 217 12.07 -7.51 -12.26
C GLN A 217 11.39 -8.25 -11.10
N ALA A 218 11.46 -7.70 -9.88
CA ALA A 218 10.88 -8.33 -8.71
C ALA A 218 9.34 -8.37 -8.77
N ALA A 219 8.71 -7.27 -9.19
CA ALA A 219 7.26 -7.20 -9.35
C ALA A 219 6.74 -8.20 -10.39
N LEU A 220 7.42 -8.30 -11.54
CA LEU A 220 7.10 -9.27 -12.58
C LEU A 220 7.28 -10.71 -12.08
N TYR A 221 8.37 -10.98 -11.36
CA TYR A 221 8.59 -12.31 -10.79
C TYR A 221 7.43 -12.71 -9.87
N VAL A 222 7.07 -11.84 -8.92
CA VAL A 222 5.97 -12.09 -7.99
C VAL A 222 4.62 -12.20 -8.72
N ALA A 223 4.38 -11.35 -9.72
CA ALA A 223 3.15 -11.40 -10.51
C ALA A 223 2.99 -12.70 -11.29
N THR A 224 4.09 -13.26 -11.82
CA THR A 224 4.06 -14.48 -12.64
C THR A 224 4.29 -15.79 -11.88
N ALA A 225 4.67 -15.72 -10.60
CA ALA A 225 4.83 -16.88 -9.73
C ALA A 225 3.50 -17.58 -9.44
N PRO A 226 3.51 -18.91 -9.19
CA PRO A 226 2.34 -19.63 -8.68
C PRO A 226 1.86 -19.01 -7.37
N LYS A 227 0.55 -18.94 -7.16
CA LYS A 227 -0.05 -18.30 -5.99
C LYS A 227 -0.49 -19.32 -4.94
N SER A 228 -0.17 -19.01 -3.68
CA SER A 228 -0.71 -19.70 -2.52
C SER A 228 -0.67 -18.80 -1.28
N ASN A 229 -1.76 -18.73 -0.56
CA ASN A 229 -1.87 -18.07 0.73
C ASN A 229 -1.91 -19.07 1.91
N SER A 230 -1.53 -20.33 1.68
CA SER A 230 -1.59 -21.39 2.69
C SER A 230 -0.79 -21.07 3.96
N ALA A 231 0.41 -20.48 3.80
CA ALA A 231 1.24 -20.07 4.93
C ALA A 231 0.61 -18.91 5.72
N THR A 232 -0.01 -17.95 5.03
CA THR A 232 -0.73 -16.82 5.64
C THR A 232 -1.94 -17.30 6.42
N ASN A 233 -2.76 -18.18 5.83
CA ASN A 233 -3.91 -18.76 6.51
C ASN A 233 -3.47 -19.58 7.73
N ALA A 234 -2.39 -20.35 7.60
CA ALA A 234 -1.87 -21.18 8.69
C ALA A 234 -1.53 -20.35 9.94
N ILE A 235 -0.80 -19.24 9.78
CA ILE A 235 -0.44 -18.40 10.94
C ILE A 235 -1.66 -17.67 11.52
N PHE A 236 -2.59 -17.18 10.69
CA PHE A 236 -3.79 -16.50 11.18
C PHE A 236 -4.70 -17.46 11.95
N ASP A 237 -4.91 -18.67 11.45
CA ASP A 237 -5.70 -19.69 12.14
C ASP A 237 -5.05 -20.15 13.44
N ALA A 238 -3.71 -20.32 13.46
CA ALA A 238 -2.97 -20.63 14.66
C ALA A 238 -3.06 -19.49 15.70
N MET A 239 -2.90 -18.22 15.27
CA MET A 239 -3.05 -17.07 16.16
C MET A 239 -4.46 -16.95 16.75
N LYS A 240 -5.47 -17.30 15.96
CA LYS A 240 -6.86 -17.37 16.44
C LYS A 240 -7.02 -18.46 17.48
N ALA A 241 -6.51 -19.67 17.22
CA ALA A 241 -6.57 -20.78 18.15
C ALA A 241 -5.88 -20.47 19.50
N VAL A 242 -4.69 -19.84 19.47
CA VAL A 242 -3.98 -19.39 20.67
C VAL A 242 -4.79 -18.42 21.51
N LYS A 243 -5.55 -17.51 20.88
CA LYS A 243 -6.41 -16.55 21.59
C LYS A 243 -7.65 -17.18 22.19
N GLU A 244 -8.26 -18.12 21.46
CA GLU A 244 -9.52 -18.76 21.86
C GLU A 244 -9.31 -19.89 22.87
N GLN A 245 -8.21 -20.61 22.75
CA GLN A 245 -7.92 -21.80 23.58
C GLN A 245 -6.43 -21.84 23.96
N PRO A 246 -6.01 -21.05 24.97
CA PRO A 246 -4.67 -21.16 25.51
C PRO A 246 -4.44 -22.58 26.04
N ALA A 247 -3.44 -23.27 25.53
CA ALA A 247 -3.13 -24.63 25.89
C ALA A 247 -1.66 -24.78 26.31
N ALA A 248 -1.41 -25.66 27.26
CA ALA A 248 -0.05 -25.94 27.75
C ALA A 248 0.73 -26.78 26.75
N VAL A 249 2.03 -26.52 26.67
CA VAL A 249 2.95 -27.39 25.89
C VAL A 249 2.95 -28.79 26.45
N PRO A 250 2.82 -29.84 25.61
CA PRO A 250 2.90 -31.23 26.06
C PRO A 250 4.16 -31.51 26.88
N PRO A 251 4.09 -32.26 28.00
CA PRO A 251 5.22 -32.44 28.93
C PRO A 251 6.50 -32.97 28.26
N HIS A 252 6.38 -33.90 27.32
CA HIS A 252 7.51 -34.49 26.60
C HIS A 252 8.21 -33.47 25.66
N LEU A 253 7.56 -32.37 25.25
CA LEU A 253 8.13 -31.33 24.44
C LEU A 253 8.68 -30.14 25.26
N GLN A 254 8.46 -30.17 26.60
CA GLN A 254 8.97 -29.09 27.47
C GLN A 254 10.48 -29.20 27.64
N ASP A 255 11.14 -28.05 27.87
CA ASP A 255 12.59 -28.01 28.04
C ASP A 255 13.08 -28.89 29.19
N SER A 256 14.05 -29.74 28.90
CA SER A 256 14.68 -30.68 29.85
C SER A 256 16.13 -30.35 30.20
N HIS A 257 16.66 -29.21 29.74
CA HIS A 257 18.08 -28.84 29.87
C HIS A 257 18.46 -28.27 31.25
N TYR A 258 17.53 -28.18 32.20
CA TYR A 258 17.81 -27.63 33.53
C TYR A 258 17.71 -28.67 34.64
N GLY A 259 18.47 -28.47 35.75
CA GLY A 259 18.46 -29.39 36.89
C GLY A 259 17.09 -29.47 37.57
N GLY A 260 16.50 -30.66 37.58
CA GLY A 260 15.17 -30.90 38.16
C GLY A 260 14.02 -31.04 37.14
N ALA A 261 14.26 -30.81 35.86
CA ALA A 261 13.25 -30.97 34.81
C ALA A 261 12.59 -32.37 34.84
N ALA A 262 13.37 -33.41 34.98
CA ALA A 262 12.88 -34.77 35.08
C ALA A 262 11.94 -35.03 36.28
N LYS A 263 12.12 -34.31 37.41
CA LYS A 263 11.22 -34.42 38.58
C LYS A 263 9.85 -33.80 38.30
N LEU A 264 9.78 -32.87 37.32
CA LEU A 264 8.56 -32.22 36.86
C LEU A 264 7.95 -32.93 35.66
N GLY A 265 8.58 -34.02 35.17
CA GLY A 265 8.10 -34.79 34.00
C GLY A 265 8.44 -34.13 32.66
N HIS A 266 9.26 -33.05 32.64
CA HIS A 266 9.60 -32.32 31.43
C HIS A 266 10.59 -33.11 30.58
N GLY A 267 10.30 -33.22 29.26
CA GLY A 267 11.11 -33.94 28.29
C GLY A 267 11.06 -35.49 28.39
N ILE A 268 10.33 -36.04 29.37
CA ILE A 268 10.22 -37.50 29.51
C ILE A 268 9.32 -38.05 28.40
N GLY A 269 9.85 -39.05 27.68
CA GLY A 269 9.13 -39.70 26.58
C GLY A 269 9.22 -38.94 25.24
N TYR A 270 10.10 -37.91 25.12
CA TYR A 270 10.37 -37.28 23.85
C TYR A 270 11.05 -38.25 22.87
N GLU A 271 10.49 -38.42 21.69
CA GLU A 271 11.04 -39.20 20.60
C GLU A 271 11.84 -38.33 19.66
N TYR A 272 13.19 -38.54 19.62
CA TYR A 272 14.05 -37.79 18.72
C TYR A 272 13.86 -38.29 17.28
N ALA A 273 13.25 -37.47 16.43
CA ALA A 273 12.81 -37.86 15.07
C ALA A 273 13.93 -38.46 14.21
N HIS A 274 15.19 -38.05 14.39
CA HIS A 274 16.33 -38.61 13.64
C HIS A 274 16.67 -40.04 13.97
N ASP A 275 16.18 -40.57 15.08
CA ASP A 275 16.37 -42.00 15.48
C ASP A 275 15.34 -42.94 14.82
N PHE A 276 14.36 -42.36 14.08
CA PHE A 276 13.27 -43.09 13.45
C PHE A 276 13.43 -43.13 11.93
N PRO A 277 12.81 -44.12 11.24
CA PRO A 277 12.76 -44.17 9.79
C PRO A 277 12.16 -42.87 9.21
N LYS A 278 12.66 -42.46 8.02
CA LYS A 278 12.24 -41.21 7.37
C LYS A 278 12.49 -39.93 8.22
N HIS A 279 13.23 -40.04 9.34
CA HIS A 279 13.40 -38.97 10.34
C HIS A 279 12.04 -38.40 10.83
N PHE A 280 11.07 -39.27 11.05
CA PHE A 280 9.72 -38.94 11.45
C PHE A 280 9.26 -39.82 12.62
N SER A 281 8.64 -39.17 13.61
CA SER A 281 8.01 -39.82 14.76
C SER A 281 6.53 -39.45 14.82
N HIS A 282 5.69 -40.40 15.14
CA HIS A 282 4.25 -40.20 15.28
C HIS A 282 3.83 -39.58 16.62
N GLN A 283 4.78 -39.08 17.43
CA GLN A 283 4.46 -38.43 18.70
C GLN A 283 3.56 -37.20 18.51
N GLN A 284 2.86 -36.84 19.57
CA GLN A 284 2.01 -35.64 19.59
C GLN A 284 2.86 -34.39 19.70
N TYR A 285 2.69 -33.43 18.75
CA TYR A 285 3.35 -32.12 18.79
C TYR A 285 2.42 -30.99 19.21
N LEU A 286 1.14 -31.05 18.85
CA LEU A 286 0.17 -30.05 19.26
C LEU A 286 -0.30 -30.26 20.69
N PRO A 287 -0.65 -29.21 21.43
CA PRO A 287 -1.24 -29.28 22.75
C PRO A 287 -2.54 -30.09 22.77
N ASP A 288 -2.86 -30.62 23.96
CA ASP A 288 -4.15 -31.26 24.19
C ASP A 288 -5.32 -30.36 23.81
N GLY A 289 -6.32 -30.90 23.15
CA GLY A 289 -7.46 -30.15 22.63
C GLY A 289 -7.23 -29.50 21.27
N LEU A 290 -6.00 -29.51 20.74
CA LEU A 290 -5.66 -29.04 19.38
C LEU A 290 -5.12 -30.17 18.49
N THR A 291 -5.07 -31.41 18.96
CA THR A 291 -4.48 -32.56 18.25
C THR A 291 -5.11 -32.82 16.88
N ASP A 292 -6.41 -32.53 16.73
CA ASP A 292 -7.15 -32.71 15.46
C ASP A 292 -7.09 -31.48 14.57
N ARG A 293 -6.44 -30.38 14.99
CA ARG A 293 -6.32 -29.17 14.20
C ARG A 293 -5.25 -29.34 13.14
N ARG A 294 -5.56 -28.80 11.95
CA ARG A 294 -4.65 -28.71 10.82
C ARG A 294 -4.57 -27.26 10.39
N PHE A 295 -3.48 -26.58 10.75
CA PHE A 295 -3.27 -25.17 10.41
C PHE A 295 -2.69 -24.99 9.01
N TYR A 296 -1.70 -25.80 8.64
CA TYR A 296 -1.08 -25.75 7.32
C TYR A 296 -1.70 -26.78 6.39
N VAL A 297 -2.32 -26.28 5.31
CA VAL A 297 -2.89 -27.11 4.24
C VAL A 297 -2.24 -26.63 2.93
N PRO A 298 -1.25 -27.34 2.39
CA PRO A 298 -0.61 -27.00 1.13
C PRO A 298 -1.63 -26.90 0.00
N SER A 299 -1.43 -25.94 -0.90
CA SER A 299 -2.21 -25.85 -2.12
C SER A 299 -1.73 -26.84 -3.18
N GLU A 300 -2.49 -26.95 -4.28
CA GLU A 300 -2.05 -27.72 -5.44
C GLU A 300 -1.17 -26.92 -6.42
N ASN A 301 -0.68 -25.73 -6.01
CA ASN A 301 0.08 -24.83 -6.86
C ASN A 301 1.59 -24.92 -6.61
N GLY A 302 2.35 -24.83 -7.67
CA GLY A 302 3.82 -24.74 -7.65
C GLY A 302 4.51 -25.79 -6.80
N TYR A 303 5.44 -25.36 -5.94
CA TYR A 303 6.25 -26.24 -5.09
C TYR A 303 5.45 -26.91 -3.97
N GLU A 304 4.28 -26.36 -3.59
CA GLU A 304 3.44 -26.98 -2.56
C GLU A 304 2.92 -28.38 -2.92
N LYS A 305 2.82 -28.70 -4.23
CA LYS A 305 2.59 -30.09 -4.67
C LYS A 305 3.69 -31.04 -4.21
N THR A 306 4.93 -30.57 -4.20
CA THR A 306 6.08 -31.36 -3.72
C THR A 306 6.05 -31.50 -2.20
N ILE A 307 5.70 -30.42 -1.50
CA ILE A 307 5.51 -30.45 -0.04
C ILE A 307 4.42 -31.46 0.33
N GLN A 308 3.27 -31.43 -0.37
CA GLN A 308 2.17 -32.36 -0.08
C GLN A 308 2.60 -33.82 -0.28
N ARG A 309 3.28 -34.13 -1.40
CA ARG A 309 3.79 -35.49 -1.66
C ARG A 309 4.77 -35.95 -0.58
N TYR A 310 5.63 -35.05 -0.09
CA TYR A 310 6.56 -35.34 0.98
C TYR A 310 5.82 -35.65 2.31
N LEU A 311 4.84 -34.80 2.66
CA LEU A 311 4.03 -35.03 3.87
C LEU A 311 3.25 -36.34 3.79
N ASP A 312 2.64 -36.67 2.65
CA ASP A 312 1.95 -37.93 2.45
C ASP A 312 2.91 -39.11 2.61
N TRP A 313 4.12 -39.04 2.04
CA TRP A 313 5.14 -40.07 2.12
C TRP A 313 5.63 -40.31 3.56
N ILE A 314 5.84 -39.26 4.37
CA ILE A 314 6.30 -39.44 5.76
C ILE A 314 5.21 -40.00 6.66
N HIS A 315 3.94 -39.68 6.39
CA HIS A 315 2.78 -40.13 7.15
C HIS A 315 2.26 -41.50 6.71
N ASP A 316 2.76 -42.04 5.60
CA ASP A 316 2.33 -43.34 5.08
C ASP A 316 2.88 -44.50 5.97
N LYS A 317 1.96 -45.13 6.70
CA LYS A 317 2.24 -46.24 7.59
C LYS A 317 2.59 -47.56 6.88
N GLU A 318 2.25 -47.69 5.59
CA GLU A 318 2.50 -48.93 4.85
C GLU A 318 3.98 -49.12 4.47
N ASN A 319 4.78 -48.07 4.48
CA ASN A 319 6.20 -48.08 4.16
C ASN A 319 7.14 -48.22 5.38
N GLU A 320 6.64 -48.62 6.52
CA GLU A 320 7.43 -48.85 7.77
C GLU A 320 7.96 -50.30 7.93
N LYS A 321 7.93 -51.12 6.86
CA LYS A 321 8.45 -52.51 6.88
C LYS A 321 9.85 -52.60 6.29
#